data_699d1addf8639389f309181afd4d50bb
#
_entry.id   699d1addf8639389f309181afd4d50bb
#
_cell.length_a   1.000
_cell.length_b   1.000
_cell.length_c   1.000
_cell.angle_alpha   90.00
_cell.angle_beta   90.00
_cell.angle_gamma   90.00
#
_symmetry.space_group_name_H-M   'P 1'
#
loop_
_entity.id
_entity.type
_entity.pdbx_description
1 polymer ?
#
loop_
_entity_poly.entity_id
_entity_poly.type
_entity_poly.pdbx_seq_one_letter_code
_entity_poly.pdbx_strand_id
1 'polypeptide(L)'
;MYYSSGNYEAFARPKKPEGVDQKSAYIVGSGLAALTAACYLVRDGQMKGERVHILEKDSIPGGACDGYKFENVGYVMRGGREMDNHFEVMWDLFHSIPSIETEGVSVLDEYYWLNKEDPNYSLCRATVNRGQDAHTDGKFDISDKGAMEIMKLFFTPNEDLQDKRITDFFDDEVFNSNFWLYWRTMFAFENWHSALEMKLYIQRYIHHIGGLQIGRAHV
;
A
#
# COMPACT_ATOMS: atom_id res chain seq x y z
N MET A 1 -8.43 12.89 2.14
CA MET A 1 -9.89 12.78 1.88
C MET A 1 -10.32 11.39 2.31
N TYR A 2 -11.29 11.30 3.14
CA TYR A 2 -11.77 10.04 3.68
C TYR A 2 -12.80 9.41 2.73
N TYR A 3 -12.55 8.20 2.27
CA TYR A 3 -13.50 7.45 1.45
C TYR A 3 -14.14 6.37 2.29
N SER A 4 -15.36 6.58 2.73
CA SER A 4 -16.14 5.50 3.30
C SER A 4 -16.95 4.83 2.20
N SER A 5 -17.12 3.52 2.29
CA SER A 5 -18.01 2.73 1.41
C SER A 5 -19.49 3.03 1.64
N GLY A 6 -19.82 4.18 2.19
CA GLY A 6 -21.16 4.72 2.31
C GLY A 6 -21.75 4.75 3.73
N ASN A 7 -21.10 4.19 4.74
CA ASN A 7 -21.62 4.25 6.10
C ASN A 7 -20.61 4.84 7.10
N TYR A 8 -20.31 6.13 6.92
CA TYR A 8 -19.42 6.88 7.81
C TYR A 8 -19.87 6.84 9.28
N GLU A 9 -21.16 6.88 9.54
CA GLU A 9 -21.70 6.85 10.91
C GLU A 9 -21.38 5.52 11.62
N ALA A 10 -21.48 4.41 10.90
CA ALA A 10 -21.12 3.10 11.46
C ALA A 10 -19.63 3.00 11.79
N PHE A 11 -18.78 3.68 11.02
CA PHE A 11 -17.36 3.75 11.28
C PHE A 11 -17.01 4.72 12.42
N ALA A 12 -17.52 5.95 12.37
CA ALA A 12 -17.18 7.00 13.35
C ALA A 12 -17.78 6.75 14.74
N ARG A 13 -18.93 6.08 14.78
CA ARG A 13 -19.69 5.82 16.02
C ARG A 13 -20.30 4.44 15.98
N PRO A 14 -19.51 3.38 16.03
CA PRO A 14 -20.00 2.03 15.91
C PRO A 14 -20.96 1.72 17.06
N LYS A 15 -22.13 1.20 16.71
CA LYS A 15 -23.12 0.72 17.66
C LYS A 15 -23.04 -0.79 17.78
N LYS A 16 -23.19 -1.29 18.99
CA LYS A 16 -23.21 -2.73 19.24
C LYS A 16 -24.35 -3.38 18.44
N PRO A 17 -24.05 -4.31 17.53
CA PRO A 17 -25.08 -5.02 16.78
C PRO A 17 -25.92 -5.91 17.68
N GLU A 18 -27.23 -6.00 17.36
CA GLU A 18 -28.13 -6.89 18.09
C GLU A 18 -27.67 -8.36 17.98
N GLY A 19 -27.68 -9.05 19.10
CA GLY A 19 -27.32 -10.46 19.18
C GLY A 19 -25.84 -10.77 19.01
N VAL A 20 -24.95 -9.77 18.95
CA VAL A 20 -23.50 -9.99 18.75
C VAL A 20 -22.88 -10.85 19.84
N ASP A 21 -23.36 -10.75 21.08
CA ASP A 21 -22.86 -11.55 22.22
C ASP A 21 -23.16 -13.07 22.08
N GLN A 22 -24.06 -13.43 21.19
CA GLN A 22 -24.41 -14.83 20.92
C GLN A 22 -23.72 -15.38 19.66
N LYS A 23 -23.04 -14.53 18.90
CA LYS A 23 -22.34 -14.90 17.67
C LYS A 23 -20.88 -15.21 17.95
N SER A 24 -20.30 -16.07 17.13
CA SER A 24 -18.86 -16.32 17.07
C SER A 24 -18.36 -16.06 15.66
N ALA A 25 -17.14 -15.54 15.57
CA ALA A 25 -16.46 -15.35 14.30
C ALA A 25 -15.31 -16.34 14.16
N TYR A 26 -15.19 -16.95 13.00
CA TYR A 26 -14.09 -17.85 12.65
C TYR A 26 -13.38 -17.26 11.44
N ILE A 27 -12.11 -16.94 11.59
CA ILE A 27 -11.29 -16.30 10.58
C ILE A 27 -10.19 -17.29 10.18
N VAL A 28 -10.12 -17.63 8.91
CA VAL A 28 -9.13 -18.59 8.40
C VAL A 28 -7.90 -17.85 7.90
N GLY A 29 -6.76 -18.14 8.51
CA GLY A 29 -5.49 -17.44 8.30
C GLY A 29 -5.31 -16.27 9.26
N SER A 30 -4.07 -15.79 9.38
CA SER A 30 -3.69 -14.66 10.22
C SER A 30 -2.89 -13.59 9.46
N GLY A 31 -3.16 -13.43 8.17
CA GLY A 31 -2.62 -12.32 7.38
C GLY A 31 -3.19 -10.98 7.83
N LEU A 32 -2.65 -9.88 7.30
CA LEU A 32 -3.02 -8.52 7.70
C LEU A 32 -4.55 -8.27 7.66
N ALA A 33 -5.23 -8.70 6.59
CA ALA A 33 -6.67 -8.55 6.47
C ALA A 33 -7.45 -9.32 7.57
N ALA A 34 -7.00 -10.53 7.91
CA ALA A 34 -7.60 -11.36 8.94
C ALA A 34 -7.44 -10.74 10.32
N LEU A 35 -6.24 -10.28 10.66
CA LEU A 35 -5.94 -9.61 11.92
C LEU A 35 -6.70 -8.28 12.04
N THR A 36 -6.77 -7.51 10.96
CA THR A 36 -7.57 -6.27 10.90
C THR A 36 -9.05 -6.55 11.14
N ALA A 37 -9.60 -7.57 10.48
CA ALA A 37 -10.99 -7.96 10.68
C ALA A 37 -11.27 -8.37 12.13
N ALA A 38 -10.37 -9.13 12.76
CA ALA A 38 -10.50 -9.49 14.17
C ALA A 38 -10.50 -8.26 15.09
N CYS A 39 -9.59 -7.31 14.85
CA CYS A 39 -9.54 -6.06 15.61
C CYS A 39 -10.83 -5.26 15.48
N TYR A 40 -11.37 -5.10 14.30
CA TYR A 40 -12.62 -4.36 14.08
C TYR A 40 -13.85 -5.08 14.63
N LEU A 41 -13.89 -6.41 14.57
CA LEU A 41 -14.96 -7.18 15.22
C LEU A 41 -15.03 -6.94 16.73
N VAL A 42 -13.87 -6.84 17.38
CA VAL A 42 -13.79 -6.56 18.82
C VAL A 42 -14.00 -5.08 19.11
N ARG A 43 -13.29 -4.19 18.44
CA ARG A 43 -13.30 -2.75 18.71
C ARG A 43 -14.63 -2.10 18.32
N ASP A 44 -15.07 -2.31 17.10
CA ASP A 44 -16.22 -1.61 16.51
C ASP A 44 -17.46 -2.47 16.51
N GLY A 45 -17.34 -3.76 16.19
CA GLY A 45 -18.43 -4.73 16.29
C GLY A 45 -18.80 -5.08 17.72
N GLN A 46 -17.97 -4.70 18.69
CA GLN A 46 -18.17 -4.96 20.11
C GLN A 46 -18.44 -6.46 20.45
N MET A 47 -17.87 -7.33 19.60
CA MET A 47 -17.87 -8.76 19.83
C MET A 47 -16.88 -9.10 20.94
N LYS A 48 -17.22 -10.04 21.81
CA LYS A 48 -16.28 -10.49 22.83
C LYS A 48 -15.10 -11.20 22.19
N GLY A 49 -13.87 -10.86 22.61
CA GLY A 49 -12.65 -11.44 22.05
C GLY A 49 -12.60 -12.98 22.14
N GLU A 50 -13.15 -13.55 23.21
CA GLU A 50 -13.27 -15.01 23.39
C GLU A 50 -14.15 -15.71 22.33
N ARG A 51 -14.92 -14.94 21.56
CA ARG A 51 -15.77 -15.42 20.47
C ARG A 51 -15.19 -15.16 19.07
N VAL A 52 -14.00 -14.57 19.01
CA VAL A 52 -13.27 -14.38 17.75
C VAL A 52 -12.14 -15.40 17.68
N HIS A 53 -12.24 -16.33 16.74
CA HIS A 53 -11.30 -17.44 16.58
C HIS A 53 -10.52 -17.25 15.29
N ILE A 54 -9.20 -17.12 15.41
CA ILE A 54 -8.31 -17.06 14.26
C ILE A 54 -7.65 -18.44 14.10
N LEU A 55 -7.85 -19.05 12.96
CA LEU A 55 -7.33 -20.38 12.62
C LEU A 55 -6.10 -20.21 11.70
N GLU A 56 -4.92 -20.31 12.28
CA GLU A 56 -3.65 -20.19 11.58
C GLU A 56 -2.96 -21.54 11.52
N LYS A 57 -2.39 -21.86 10.36
CA LYS A 57 -1.62 -23.08 10.14
C LYS A 57 -0.18 -22.93 10.60
N ASP A 58 0.40 -21.76 10.37
CA ASP A 58 1.80 -21.49 10.66
C ASP A 58 1.98 -21.06 12.12
N SER A 59 3.18 -21.25 12.64
CA SER A 59 3.49 -20.89 14.04
C SER A 59 3.61 -19.39 14.28
N ILE A 60 3.67 -18.59 13.21
CA ILE A 60 3.82 -17.13 13.27
C ILE A 60 2.66 -16.48 12.55
N PRO A 61 1.92 -15.57 13.22
CA PRO A 61 0.89 -14.78 12.58
C PRO A 61 1.48 -13.72 11.66
N GLY A 62 0.67 -13.19 10.74
CA GLY A 62 1.02 -12.10 9.85
C GLY A 62 0.97 -12.46 8.36
N GLY A 63 0.98 -13.74 8.02
CA GLY A 63 0.95 -14.20 6.63
C GLY A 63 2.15 -13.67 5.84
N ALA A 64 1.92 -13.06 4.70
CA ALA A 64 2.98 -12.45 3.88
C ALA A 64 3.61 -11.19 4.52
N CYS A 65 2.98 -10.63 5.55
CA CYS A 65 3.48 -9.49 6.32
C CYS A 65 4.14 -9.88 7.64
N ASP A 66 4.48 -11.16 7.80
CA ASP A 66 5.23 -11.64 8.96
C ASP A 66 6.63 -11.01 9.07
N GLY A 67 7.18 -11.07 10.26
CA GLY A 67 8.52 -10.63 10.54
C GLY A 67 9.09 -11.33 11.75
N TYR A 68 10.40 -11.32 11.85
CA TYR A 68 11.13 -11.91 12.96
C TYR A 68 12.02 -10.88 13.64
N LYS A 69 12.08 -10.93 14.96
CA LYS A 69 13.11 -10.24 15.74
C LYS A 69 14.25 -11.20 16.01
N PHE A 70 15.42 -10.87 15.51
CA PHE A 70 16.65 -11.61 15.80
C PHE A 70 17.46 -10.82 16.83
N GLU A 71 18.05 -11.55 17.78
CA GLU A 71 18.97 -10.98 18.74
C GLU A 71 20.19 -10.39 18.00
N ASN A 72 20.58 -9.18 18.33
CA ASN A 72 21.70 -8.42 17.74
C ASN A 72 21.56 -8.02 16.25
N VAL A 73 20.45 -8.33 15.61
CA VAL A 73 20.18 -7.94 14.20
C VAL A 73 19.01 -6.98 14.10
N GLY A 74 18.03 -7.11 15.00
CA GLY A 74 16.78 -6.36 14.94
C GLY A 74 15.68 -7.12 14.18
N TYR A 75 14.77 -6.38 13.58
CA TYR A 75 13.64 -6.96 12.86
C TYR A 75 14.00 -7.28 11.42
N VAL A 76 13.62 -8.47 10.98
CA VAL A 76 13.76 -8.92 9.59
C VAL A 76 12.38 -9.22 9.04
N MET A 77 12.08 -8.67 7.87
CA MET A 77 10.82 -8.88 7.17
C MET A 77 11.06 -9.24 5.71
N ARG A 78 10.07 -9.83 5.08
CA ARG A 78 10.10 -10.15 3.65
C ARG A 78 9.77 -8.90 2.82
N GLY A 79 10.68 -8.48 1.95
CA GLY A 79 10.51 -7.38 1.01
C GLY A 79 10.28 -6.02 1.67
N GLY A 80 10.04 -5.01 0.84
CA GLY A 80 9.66 -3.67 1.27
C GLY A 80 8.22 -3.61 1.80
N ARG A 81 7.96 -2.65 2.65
CA ARG A 81 6.63 -2.35 3.19
C ARG A 81 6.38 -0.86 3.01
N GLU A 82 6.07 -0.51 1.77
CA GLU A 82 5.71 0.85 1.42
C GLU A 82 4.25 1.11 1.77
N MET A 83 3.98 2.29 2.29
CA MET A 83 2.65 2.71 2.70
C MET A 83 2.33 4.05 2.07
N ASP A 84 1.06 4.29 1.87
CA ASP A 84 0.55 5.50 1.24
C ASP A 84 -0.31 6.26 2.26
N ASN A 85 -0.28 7.58 2.22
CA ASN A 85 -1.06 8.43 3.10
C ASN A 85 -2.59 8.27 2.93
N HIS A 86 -3.02 7.57 1.88
CA HIS A 86 -4.43 7.24 1.63
C HIS A 86 -4.84 5.84 2.10
N PHE A 87 -4.01 5.16 2.88
CA PHE A 87 -4.39 3.91 3.53
C PHE A 87 -5.17 4.15 4.83
N GLU A 88 -6.27 4.89 4.73
CA GLU A 88 -7.03 5.40 5.89
C GLU A 88 -7.47 4.30 6.86
N VAL A 89 -7.91 3.16 6.34
CA VAL A 89 -8.31 2.01 7.17
C VAL A 89 -7.13 1.45 7.96
N MET A 90 -5.95 1.40 7.34
CA MET A 90 -4.75 0.94 8.01
C MET A 90 -4.25 1.95 9.06
N TRP A 91 -4.30 3.24 8.76
CA TRP A 91 -3.94 4.29 9.73
C TRP A 91 -4.88 4.32 10.92
N ASP A 92 -6.18 4.12 10.68
CA ASP A 92 -7.15 3.97 11.76
C ASP A 92 -6.87 2.73 12.64
N LEU A 93 -6.51 1.61 12.03
CA LEU A 93 -6.09 0.43 12.76
C LEU A 93 -4.83 0.72 13.59
N PHE A 94 -3.79 1.31 12.99
CA PHE A 94 -2.52 1.60 13.65
C PHE A 94 -2.68 2.57 14.82
N HIS A 95 -3.63 3.49 14.75
CA HIS A 95 -3.96 4.37 15.87
C HIS A 95 -4.45 3.60 17.11
N SER A 96 -5.11 2.47 16.92
CA SER A 96 -5.64 1.65 18.01
C SER A 96 -4.71 0.56 18.51
N ILE A 97 -3.55 0.35 17.86
CA ILE A 97 -2.58 -0.67 18.27
C ILE A 97 -1.49 0.00 19.13
N PRO A 98 -1.27 -0.45 20.38
CA PRO A 98 -0.18 0.09 21.19
C PRO A 98 1.18 -0.31 20.60
N SER A 99 2.13 0.61 20.65
CA SER A 99 3.53 0.31 20.34
C SER A 99 4.11 -0.72 21.30
N ILE A 100 4.92 -1.63 20.78
CA ILE A 100 5.68 -2.59 21.60
C ILE A 100 7.04 -2.05 22.05
N GLU A 101 7.48 -0.95 21.46
CA GLU A 101 8.79 -0.32 21.78
C GLU A 101 8.64 0.89 22.70
N THR A 102 7.53 1.62 22.59
CA THR A 102 7.32 2.87 23.32
C THR A 102 6.00 2.83 24.09
N GLU A 103 6.08 2.90 25.40
CA GLU A 103 4.90 2.89 26.26
C GLU A 103 4.05 4.16 26.09
N GLY A 104 2.74 3.99 26.01
CA GLY A 104 1.76 5.08 25.97
C GLY A 104 1.54 5.72 24.59
N VAL A 105 2.17 5.22 23.54
CA VAL A 105 1.93 5.66 22.16
C VAL A 105 1.37 4.56 21.29
N SER A 106 0.67 4.92 20.22
CA SER A 106 0.20 3.96 19.24
C SER A 106 1.26 3.66 18.19
N VAL A 107 1.06 2.57 17.43
CA VAL A 107 1.90 2.27 16.25
C VAL A 107 1.85 3.40 15.24
N LEU A 108 0.71 4.08 15.08
CA LEU A 108 0.61 5.25 14.20
C LEU A 108 1.47 6.41 14.68
N ASP A 109 1.42 6.71 15.98
CA ASP A 109 2.20 7.81 16.56
C ASP A 109 3.70 7.57 16.40
N GLU A 110 4.15 6.35 16.67
CA GLU A 110 5.55 5.93 16.51
C GLU A 110 5.99 6.02 15.05
N TYR A 111 5.14 5.55 14.13
CA TYR A 111 5.41 5.58 12.70
C TYR A 111 5.51 7.01 12.17
N TYR A 112 4.58 7.87 12.57
CA TYR A 112 4.57 9.29 12.20
C TYR A 112 5.78 10.03 12.74
N TRP A 113 6.15 9.77 13.99
CA TRP A 113 7.30 10.36 14.64
C TRP A 113 8.61 9.99 13.95
N LEU A 114 8.82 8.71 13.64
CA LEU A 114 9.99 8.23 12.89
C LEU A 114 10.13 8.93 11.54
N ASN A 115 9.05 9.13 10.82
CA ASN A 115 9.09 9.83 9.53
C ASN A 115 9.37 11.33 9.68
N LYS A 116 8.95 11.94 10.77
CA LYS A 116 9.20 13.36 11.04
C LYS A 116 10.67 13.63 11.38
N GLU A 117 11.29 12.75 12.14
CA GLU A 117 12.68 12.92 12.59
C GLU A 117 13.71 12.42 11.56
N ASP A 118 13.36 11.38 10.80
CA ASP A 118 14.21 10.83 9.75
C ASP A 118 13.40 10.72 8.44
N PRO A 119 13.07 11.86 7.81
CA PRO A 119 12.36 11.85 6.57
C PRO A 119 13.23 11.21 5.48
N ASN A 120 12.81 10.07 4.99
CA ASN A 120 13.55 9.33 3.99
C ASN A 120 13.26 9.86 2.58
N TYR A 121 14.02 10.82 2.13
CA TYR A 121 13.95 11.42 0.79
C TYR A 121 14.96 10.81 -0.18
N SER A 122 15.18 9.51 -0.13
CA SER A 122 16.05 8.86 -1.10
C SER A 122 15.40 8.90 -2.48
N LEU A 123 16.06 9.55 -3.42
CA LEU A 123 15.66 9.46 -4.82
C LEU A 123 15.84 8.03 -5.32
N CYS A 124 14.89 7.55 -6.10
CA CYS A 124 14.99 6.26 -6.76
C CYS A 124 16.26 6.22 -7.64
N ARG A 125 17.05 5.18 -7.45
CA ARG A 125 18.12 4.83 -8.36
C ARG A 125 17.74 3.59 -9.17
N ALA A 126 18.02 3.62 -10.45
CA ALA A 126 17.82 2.49 -11.33
C ALA A 126 19.15 1.96 -11.83
N THR A 127 19.21 0.70 -12.14
CA THR A 127 20.38 0.07 -12.75
C THR A 127 20.08 -0.38 -14.18
N VAL A 128 21.07 -0.26 -15.05
CA VAL A 128 21.05 -0.81 -16.41
C VAL A 128 22.25 -1.73 -16.60
N ASN A 129 22.29 -2.48 -17.69
CA ASN A 129 23.45 -3.28 -18.07
C ASN A 129 24.05 -4.13 -16.92
N ARG A 130 23.19 -4.83 -16.15
CA ARG A 130 23.60 -5.70 -15.05
C ARG A 130 24.28 -4.98 -13.88
N GLY A 131 23.69 -3.87 -13.43
CA GLY A 131 24.08 -3.20 -12.19
C GLY A 131 24.87 -1.91 -12.38
N GLN A 132 25.01 -1.42 -13.59
CA GLN A 132 25.53 -0.08 -13.82
C GLN A 132 24.49 0.96 -13.41
N ASP A 133 24.91 2.05 -12.77
CA ASP A 133 24.01 3.16 -12.45
C ASP A 133 23.44 3.78 -13.73
N ALA A 134 22.14 3.92 -13.80
CA ALA A 134 21.45 4.54 -14.93
C ALA A 134 21.48 6.08 -14.87
N HIS A 135 22.01 6.67 -13.79
CA HIS A 135 22.11 8.12 -13.55
C HIS A 135 20.77 8.87 -13.74
N THR A 136 19.70 8.25 -13.30
CA THR A 136 18.34 8.80 -13.46
C THR A 136 18.01 9.87 -12.44
N ASP A 137 18.69 9.88 -11.30
CA ASP A 137 18.51 10.82 -10.18
C ASP A 137 17.04 10.98 -9.74
N GLY A 138 16.26 9.89 -9.84
CA GLY A 138 14.82 9.87 -9.52
C GLY A 138 13.93 10.58 -10.54
N LYS A 139 14.48 11.08 -11.64
CA LYS A 139 13.70 11.78 -12.67
C LYS A 139 13.15 10.80 -13.70
N PHE A 140 11.94 11.04 -14.13
CA PHE A 140 11.28 10.22 -15.14
C PHE A 140 11.80 10.46 -16.56
N ASP A 141 12.27 11.67 -16.83
CA ASP A 141 12.83 12.06 -18.12
C ASP A 141 11.93 11.65 -19.30
N ILE A 142 10.63 11.97 -19.14
CA ILE A 142 9.61 11.65 -20.12
C ILE A 142 9.43 12.84 -21.06
N SER A 143 9.31 12.56 -22.36
CA SER A 143 9.07 13.59 -23.37
C SER A 143 7.65 14.18 -23.24
N ASP A 144 7.44 15.35 -23.86
CA ASP A 144 6.10 15.97 -23.94
C ASP A 144 5.08 15.02 -24.60
N LYS A 145 5.50 14.29 -25.61
CA LYS A 145 4.65 13.28 -26.26
C LYS A 145 4.28 12.16 -25.29
N GLY A 146 5.25 11.59 -24.59
CA GLY A 146 5.00 10.55 -23.60
C GLY A 146 4.10 11.03 -22.46
N ALA A 147 4.29 12.28 -22.01
CA ALA A 147 3.41 12.89 -21.02
C ALA A 147 1.97 13.01 -21.54
N MET A 148 1.79 13.39 -22.81
CA MET A 148 0.45 13.46 -23.44
C MET A 148 -0.19 12.08 -23.56
N GLU A 149 0.57 11.03 -23.85
CA GLU A 149 0.06 9.65 -23.91
C GLU A 149 -0.40 9.17 -22.52
N ILE A 150 0.34 9.49 -21.46
CA ILE A 150 -0.08 9.22 -20.08
C ILE A 150 -1.37 9.97 -19.77
N MET A 151 -1.47 11.25 -20.14
CA MET A 151 -2.69 12.03 -19.92
C MET A 151 -3.88 11.45 -20.70
N LYS A 152 -3.66 10.99 -21.93
CA LYS A 152 -4.69 10.32 -22.71
C LYS A 152 -5.20 9.07 -21.99
N LEU A 153 -4.30 8.22 -21.50
CA LEU A 153 -4.69 7.05 -20.70
C LEU A 153 -5.47 7.46 -19.43
N PHE A 154 -4.99 8.47 -18.72
CA PHE A 154 -5.60 8.94 -17.49
C PHE A 154 -7.05 9.42 -17.67
N PHE A 155 -7.35 10.11 -18.77
CA PHE A 155 -8.68 10.64 -19.07
C PHE A 155 -9.59 9.68 -19.84
N THR A 156 -9.08 8.57 -20.37
CA THR A 156 -9.92 7.58 -21.05
C THR A 156 -10.86 6.91 -20.04
N PRO A 157 -12.18 6.84 -20.29
CA PRO A 157 -13.11 6.16 -19.40
C PRO A 157 -12.71 4.71 -19.11
N ASN A 158 -13.02 4.21 -17.91
CA ASN A 158 -12.63 2.85 -17.51
C ASN A 158 -13.29 1.76 -18.38
N GLU A 159 -14.52 2.01 -18.82
CA GLU A 159 -15.27 1.12 -19.73
C GLU A 159 -14.59 0.94 -21.08
N ASP A 160 -13.88 1.97 -21.56
CA ASP A 160 -13.16 1.95 -22.83
C ASP A 160 -11.78 1.25 -22.72
N LEU A 161 -11.36 0.95 -21.51
CA LEU A 161 -10.06 0.35 -21.20
C LEU A 161 -10.12 -1.15 -20.89
N GLN A 162 -11.31 -1.74 -20.78
CA GLN A 162 -11.50 -3.12 -20.31
C GLN A 162 -10.65 -4.15 -21.08
N ASP A 163 -10.59 -4.01 -22.39
CA ASP A 163 -9.87 -4.94 -23.29
C ASP A 163 -8.60 -4.33 -23.88
N LYS A 164 -8.14 -3.19 -23.33
CA LYS A 164 -6.96 -2.49 -23.83
C LYS A 164 -5.69 -2.89 -23.08
N ARG A 165 -4.61 -2.97 -23.83
CA ARG A 165 -3.24 -3.16 -23.30
C ARG A 165 -2.50 -1.84 -23.24
N ILE A 166 -1.45 -1.83 -22.46
CA ILE A 166 -0.55 -0.67 -22.34
C ILE A 166 0.05 -0.30 -23.71
N THR A 167 0.35 -1.28 -24.54
CA THR A 167 0.82 -1.08 -25.94
C THR A 167 -0.19 -0.38 -26.87
N ASP A 168 -1.48 -0.31 -26.49
CA ASP A 168 -2.47 0.43 -27.28
C ASP A 168 -2.40 1.95 -27.03
N PHE A 169 -1.68 2.36 -26.01
CA PHE A 169 -1.55 3.76 -25.57
C PHE A 169 -0.16 4.34 -25.73
N PHE A 170 0.87 3.52 -25.56
CA PHE A 170 2.27 3.94 -25.54
C PHE A 170 3.07 3.32 -26.67
N ASP A 171 4.01 4.08 -27.15
CA ASP A 171 4.99 3.63 -28.12
C ASP A 171 6.39 3.39 -27.50
N ASP A 172 7.35 3.08 -28.35
CA ASP A 172 8.73 2.79 -27.95
C ASP A 172 9.40 3.98 -27.23
N GLU A 173 8.96 5.21 -27.44
CA GLU A 173 9.52 6.38 -26.76
C GLU A 173 9.23 6.32 -25.26
N VAL A 174 7.99 5.98 -24.89
CA VAL A 174 7.62 5.77 -23.48
C VAL A 174 8.31 4.54 -22.91
N PHE A 175 8.33 3.43 -23.66
CA PHE A 175 8.92 2.17 -23.18
C PHE A 175 10.44 2.23 -22.99
N ASN A 176 11.12 3.16 -23.63
CA ASN A 176 12.56 3.42 -23.46
C ASN A 176 12.87 4.54 -22.46
N SER A 177 11.85 5.16 -21.84
CA SER A 177 12.03 6.24 -20.87
C SER A 177 12.38 5.73 -19.47
N ASN A 178 12.96 6.61 -18.65
CA ASN A 178 13.16 6.35 -17.23
C ASN A 178 11.85 6.14 -16.50
N PHE A 179 10.77 6.80 -16.91
CA PHE A 179 9.43 6.57 -16.38
C PHE A 179 9.05 5.09 -16.46
N TRP A 180 9.19 4.48 -17.65
CA TRP A 180 8.85 3.06 -17.83
C TRP A 180 9.80 2.15 -17.05
N LEU A 181 11.08 2.48 -17.01
CA LEU A 181 12.06 1.72 -16.23
C LEU A 181 11.66 1.64 -14.75
N TYR A 182 11.30 2.76 -14.15
CA TYR A 182 10.81 2.78 -12.77
C TYR A 182 9.48 2.06 -12.61
N TRP A 183 8.53 2.36 -13.49
CA TRP A 183 7.19 1.82 -13.43
C TRP A 183 7.16 0.31 -13.47
N ARG A 184 7.84 -0.28 -14.43
CA ARG A 184 7.95 -1.74 -14.55
C ARG A 184 8.70 -2.38 -13.39
N THR A 185 9.72 -1.73 -12.89
CA THR A 185 10.56 -2.25 -11.80
C THR A 185 9.83 -2.23 -10.46
N MET A 186 9.14 -1.14 -10.16
CA MET A 186 8.44 -0.99 -8.88
C MET A 186 7.12 -1.74 -8.81
N PHE A 187 6.35 -1.72 -9.89
CA PHE A 187 5.00 -2.26 -9.89
C PHE A 187 4.87 -3.55 -10.69
N ALA A 188 5.97 -4.10 -11.20
CA ALA A 188 6.02 -5.33 -12.00
C ALA A 188 5.13 -5.29 -13.25
N PHE A 189 4.96 -4.10 -13.85
CA PHE A 189 4.25 -3.97 -15.12
C PHE A 189 5.08 -4.46 -16.30
N GLU A 190 4.40 -5.08 -17.24
CA GLU A 190 4.90 -5.37 -18.58
C GLU A 190 4.03 -4.67 -19.62
N ASN A 191 4.59 -4.38 -20.79
CA ASN A 191 3.91 -3.61 -21.85
C ASN A 191 2.61 -4.25 -22.35
N TRP A 192 2.44 -5.56 -22.21
CA TRP A 192 1.25 -6.31 -22.59
C TRP A 192 0.17 -6.37 -21.48
N HIS A 193 0.42 -5.79 -20.31
CA HIS A 193 -0.55 -5.74 -19.22
C HIS A 193 -1.73 -4.81 -19.54
N SER A 194 -2.75 -4.87 -18.69
CA SER A 194 -3.97 -4.07 -18.81
C SER A 194 -3.70 -2.57 -18.70
N ALA A 195 -4.20 -1.80 -19.67
CA ALA A 195 -4.19 -0.34 -19.62
C ALA A 195 -5.05 0.21 -18.48
N LEU A 196 -6.16 -0.47 -18.16
CA LEU A 196 -7.01 -0.10 -17.03
C LEU A 196 -6.26 -0.19 -15.71
N GLU A 197 -5.55 -1.31 -15.46
CA GLU A 197 -4.75 -1.46 -14.26
C GLU A 197 -3.68 -0.38 -14.14
N MET A 198 -2.98 -0.10 -15.22
CA MET A 198 -1.98 0.97 -15.22
C MET A 198 -2.59 2.33 -14.91
N LYS A 199 -3.76 2.67 -15.48
CA LYS A 199 -4.48 3.91 -15.17
C LYS A 199 -4.83 4.00 -13.69
N LEU A 200 -5.34 2.93 -13.08
CA LEU A 200 -5.70 2.90 -11.66
C LEU A 200 -4.46 3.14 -10.77
N TYR A 201 -3.31 2.57 -11.15
CA TYR A 201 -2.05 2.85 -10.47
C TYR A 201 -1.59 4.31 -10.66
N ILE A 202 -1.68 4.86 -11.87
CA ILE A 202 -1.36 6.28 -12.13
C ILE A 202 -2.24 7.19 -11.26
N GLN A 203 -3.54 6.92 -11.19
CA GLN A 203 -4.47 7.68 -10.35
C GLN A 203 -4.07 7.63 -8.87
N ARG A 204 -3.57 6.50 -8.42
CA ARG A 204 -3.07 6.32 -7.04
C ARG A 204 -1.81 7.13 -6.78
N TYR A 205 -0.88 7.13 -7.73
CA TYR A 205 0.46 7.69 -7.56
C TYR A 205 0.68 9.02 -8.27
N ILE A 206 -0.38 9.72 -8.67
CA ILE A 206 -0.29 10.97 -9.42
C ILE A 206 0.55 12.05 -8.72
N HIS A 207 0.60 12.03 -7.40
CA HIS A 207 1.40 12.95 -6.60
C HIS A 207 2.92 12.72 -6.76
N HIS A 208 3.31 11.57 -7.28
CA HIS A 208 4.70 11.16 -7.45
C HIS A 208 5.17 11.21 -8.92
N ILE A 209 4.33 11.70 -9.84
CA ILE A 209 4.65 11.74 -11.29
C ILE A 209 5.88 12.59 -11.61
N GLY A 210 6.22 13.59 -10.79
CA GLY A 210 7.40 14.43 -10.97
C GLY A 210 8.73 13.74 -10.67
N GLY A 211 8.70 12.60 -10.03
CA GLY A 211 9.86 11.78 -9.64
C GLY A 211 9.46 10.78 -8.57
N LEU A 212 10.09 9.62 -8.58
CA LEU A 212 9.87 8.61 -7.55
C LEU A 212 10.83 8.83 -6.38
N GLN A 213 10.27 8.98 -5.22
CA GLN A 213 11.01 8.94 -3.97
C GLN A 213 10.71 7.61 -3.29
N ILE A 214 11.73 6.83 -3.01
CA ILE A 214 11.62 5.69 -2.13
C ILE A 214 11.83 6.20 -0.72
N GLY A 215 10.78 6.15 0.07
CA GLY A 215 10.81 6.52 1.48
C GLY A 215 10.12 5.48 2.33
N ARG A 216 10.46 5.47 3.61
CA ARG A 216 9.54 4.97 4.61
C ARG A 216 8.28 5.80 4.44
N ALA A 217 7.13 5.17 4.38
CA ALA A 217 5.82 5.76 4.21
C ALA A 217 5.77 7.29 4.21
N HIS A 218 5.27 7.85 3.14
CA HIS A 218 4.82 9.24 3.17
C HIS A 218 3.56 9.31 4.04
N VAL A 219 3.70 9.78 5.24
CA VAL A 219 2.59 10.20 6.09
C VAL A 219 2.40 11.69 5.95
#